data_e834f6ef34e18e42a05e688b1bc8236c
#
_entry.id   e834f6ef34e18e42a05e688b1bc8236c
#
_cell.length_a   1.000
_cell.length_b   1.000
_cell.length_c   1.000
_cell.angle_alpha   90.00
_cell.angle_beta   90.00
_cell.angle_gamma   90.00
#
_symmetry.space_group_name_H-M   'P 1'
#
loop_
_entity.id
_entity.type
_entity.pdbx_description
1 polymer ?
#
loop_
_entity_poly.entity_id
_entity_poly.type
_entity_poly.pdbx_seq_one_letter_code
_entity_poly.pdbx_strand_id
1 'polypeptide(L)'
;MKWSSEEYLIAFNMLNGIAGHRLEALVKAFGSLQDAWNSSYSQLLQVPGFGPKVSKSFIEQRTKIDPIKELNWAKSIGARIYTAYNPDYPKYLKGLQPVPPVIYCLGRLPSDLGIAIVGTRKPTASGRRQAYD
;
A
#
# COMPACT_ATOMS: atom_id res chain seq x y z
N MET A 1 9.89 -1.41 19.48
CA MET A 1 8.80 -0.44 19.32
C MET A 1 7.64 -1.13 18.62
N LYS A 2 6.45 -1.05 19.17
CA LYS A 2 5.27 -1.73 18.60
C LYS A 2 4.43 -0.70 17.85
N TRP A 3 4.38 -0.80 16.54
CA TRP A 3 3.49 0.02 15.72
C TRP A 3 2.04 -0.45 15.84
N SER A 4 1.10 0.42 15.54
CA SER A 4 -0.30 0.06 15.34
C SER A 4 -0.48 -0.77 14.07
N SER A 5 -1.63 -1.43 13.92
CA SER A 5 -1.94 -2.18 12.70
C SER A 5 -1.94 -1.28 11.44
N GLU A 6 -2.37 -0.03 11.58
CA GLU A 6 -2.34 0.95 10.49
C GLU A 6 -0.91 1.33 10.12
N GLU A 7 -0.04 1.56 11.10
CA GLU A 7 1.36 1.87 10.88
C GLU A 7 2.11 0.71 10.23
N TYR A 8 1.84 -0.54 10.62
CA TYR A 8 2.35 -1.71 9.92
C TYR A 8 1.88 -1.76 8.48
N LEU A 9 0.61 -1.45 8.20
CA LEU A 9 0.07 -1.46 6.84
C LEU A 9 0.76 -0.40 5.97
N ILE A 10 1.01 0.80 6.51
CA ILE A 10 1.77 1.85 5.85
C ILE A 10 3.21 1.38 5.59
N ALA A 11 3.87 0.76 6.58
CA ALA A 11 5.22 0.24 6.43
C ALA A 11 5.31 -0.81 5.32
N PHE A 12 4.35 -1.75 5.24
CA PHE A 12 4.27 -2.72 4.15
C PHE A 12 4.06 -2.06 2.78
N ASN A 13 3.25 -0.99 2.72
CA ASN A 13 3.01 -0.26 1.49
C ASN A 13 4.27 0.49 0.97
N MET A 14 5.20 0.83 1.86
CA MET A 14 6.48 1.44 1.49
C MET A 14 7.49 0.44 0.91
N LEU A 15 7.26 -0.87 1.06
CA LEU A 15 8.12 -1.92 0.53
C LEU A 15 7.89 -2.12 -0.97
N ASN A 16 8.95 -2.07 -1.75
CA ASN A 16 8.85 -2.38 -3.16
C ASN A 16 8.57 -3.88 -3.40
N GLY A 17 7.54 -4.14 -4.17
CA GLY A 17 7.16 -5.50 -4.56
C GLY A 17 6.40 -6.30 -3.50
N ILE A 18 5.99 -5.69 -2.40
CA ILE A 18 5.18 -6.31 -1.34
C ILE A 18 3.82 -5.61 -1.29
N ALA A 19 2.98 -5.87 -2.27
CA ALA A 19 1.63 -5.34 -2.31
C ALA A 19 0.65 -6.42 -2.80
N GLY A 20 -0.64 -6.16 -2.68
CA GLY A 20 -1.68 -7.05 -3.17
C GLY A 20 -1.56 -8.46 -2.60
N HIS A 21 -1.51 -9.45 -3.48
CA HIS A 21 -1.50 -10.87 -3.09
C HIS A 21 -0.32 -11.28 -2.21
N ARG A 22 0.84 -10.61 -2.31
CA ARG A 22 1.97 -10.91 -1.41
C ARG A 22 1.70 -10.47 0.02
N LEU A 23 1.08 -9.32 0.21
CA LEU A 23 0.68 -8.86 1.54
C LEU A 23 -0.39 -9.79 2.13
N GLU A 24 -1.38 -10.20 1.34
CA GLU A 24 -2.40 -11.19 1.75
C GLU A 24 -1.75 -12.52 2.16
N ALA A 25 -0.79 -13.02 1.37
CA ALA A 25 -0.07 -14.26 1.67
C ALA A 25 0.71 -14.16 2.99
N LEU A 26 1.35 -13.03 3.27
CA LEU A 26 2.03 -12.77 4.54
C LEU A 26 1.06 -12.80 5.72
N VAL A 27 -0.05 -12.06 5.62
CA VAL A 27 -1.05 -12.01 6.69
C VAL A 27 -1.64 -13.40 6.94
N LYS A 28 -1.92 -14.16 5.89
CA LYS A 28 -2.42 -15.54 5.99
C LYS A 28 -1.41 -16.48 6.66
N ALA A 29 -0.11 -16.33 6.33
CA ALA A 29 0.93 -17.20 6.87
C ALA A 29 1.26 -16.90 8.34
N PHE A 30 1.26 -15.64 8.73
CA PHE A 30 1.72 -15.21 10.07
C PHE A 30 0.59 -14.78 11.02
N GLY A 31 -0.64 -14.62 10.54
CA GLY A 31 -1.80 -14.24 11.34
C GLY A 31 -1.90 -12.77 11.70
N SER A 32 -0.80 -12.04 11.70
CA SER A 32 -0.79 -10.59 11.96
C SER A 32 0.24 -9.85 11.10
N LEU A 33 0.02 -8.55 10.87
CA LEU A 33 0.99 -7.68 10.19
C LEU A 33 2.28 -7.55 11.00
N GLN A 34 2.19 -7.53 12.32
CA GLN A 34 3.35 -7.45 13.21
C GLN A 34 4.24 -8.69 13.09
N ASP A 35 3.64 -9.88 13.15
CA ASP A 35 4.41 -11.13 13.04
C ASP A 35 4.99 -11.30 11.64
N ALA A 36 4.23 -10.94 10.61
CA ALA A 36 4.71 -10.89 9.24
C ALA A 36 5.91 -9.95 9.09
N TRP A 37 5.85 -8.75 9.68
CA TRP A 37 6.95 -7.79 9.64
C TRP A 37 8.22 -8.31 10.32
N ASN A 38 8.07 -8.99 11.44
CA ASN A 38 9.19 -9.51 12.25
C ASN A 38 9.70 -10.89 11.79
N SER A 39 9.10 -11.47 10.75
CA SER A 39 9.48 -12.79 10.25
C SER A 39 10.94 -12.87 9.82
N SER A 40 11.53 -14.04 9.98
CA SER A 40 12.90 -14.33 9.54
C SER A 40 12.94 -14.64 8.03
N TYR A 41 14.13 -14.59 7.45
CA TYR A 41 14.36 -14.98 6.06
C TYR A 41 13.85 -16.41 5.76
N SER A 42 14.16 -17.37 6.64
CA SER A 42 13.75 -18.77 6.48
C SER A 42 12.23 -18.96 6.55
N GLN A 43 11.55 -18.19 7.39
CA GLN A 43 10.09 -18.19 7.46
C GLN A 43 9.46 -17.59 6.20
N LEU A 44 10.03 -16.50 5.67
CA LEU A 44 9.55 -15.88 4.43
C LEU A 44 9.62 -16.83 3.24
N LEU A 45 10.68 -17.65 3.14
CA LEU A 45 10.80 -18.64 2.06
C LEU A 45 9.68 -19.68 2.01
N GLN A 46 8.93 -19.86 3.11
CA GLN A 46 7.77 -20.75 3.18
C GLN A 46 6.46 -20.09 2.70
N VAL A 47 6.48 -18.77 2.47
CA VAL A 47 5.29 -18.01 2.05
C VAL A 47 5.16 -18.05 0.53
N PRO A 48 3.99 -18.38 -0.02
CA PRO A 48 3.76 -18.34 -1.47
C PRO A 48 4.10 -16.97 -2.07
N GLY A 49 4.89 -16.94 -3.13
CA GLY A 49 5.34 -15.72 -3.79
C GLY A 49 6.60 -15.06 -3.18
N PHE A 50 7.17 -15.67 -2.12
CA PHE A 50 8.42 -15.23 -1.47
C PHE A 50 9.57 -16.18 -1.78
N GLY A 51 10.14 -16.05 -2.97
CA GLY A 51 11.41 -16.70 -3.30
C GLY A 51 12.61 -15.97 -2.68
N PRO A 52 13.84 -16.50 -2.86
CA PRO A 52 15.08 -15.95 -2.25
C PRO A 52 15.28 -14.45 -2.52
N LYS A 53 15.04 -14.01 -3.75
CA LYS A 53 15.18 -12.59 -4.15
C LYS A 53 14.21 -11.67 -3.41
N VAL A 54 12.94 -12.05 -3.33
CA VAL A 54 11.90 -11.25 -2.67
C VAL A 54 12.12 -11.21 -1.16
N SER A 55 12.43 -12.37 -0.56
CA SER A 55 12.68 -12.47 0.88
C SER A 55 13.91 -11.66 1.31
N LYS A 56 15.00 -11.71 0.54
CA LYS A 56 16.19 -10.90 0.80
C LYS A 56 15.88 -9.41 0.70
N SER A 57 15.20 -9.00 -0.37
CA SER A 57 14.78 -7.60 -0.59
C SER A 57 13.89 -7.10 0.54
N PHE A 58 12.94 -7.90 1.00
CA PHE A 58 12.09 -7.57 2.15
C PHE A 58 12.91 -7.28 3.41
N ILE A 59 13.82 -8.20 3.78
CA ILE A 59 14.68 -8.04 4.97
C ILE A 59 15.54 -6.77 4.88
N GLU A 60 16.13 -6.50 3.72
CA GLU A 60 16.97 -5.32 3.52
C GLU A 60 16.18 -4.00 3.56
N GLN A 61 15.01 -3.98 2.93
CA GLN A 61 14.18 -2.78 2.87
C GLN A 61 13.58 -2.42 4.22
N ARG A 62 13.05 -3.40 4.97
CA ARG A 62 12.33 -3.14 6.23
C ARG A 62 13.17 -2.42 7.28
N THR A 63 14.50 -2.58 7.25
CA THR A 63 15.41 -1.90 8.18
C THR A 63 15.49 -0.38 7.97
N LYS A 64 15.04 0.11 6.80
CA LYS A 64 15.11 1.51 6.39
C LYS A 64 13.76 2.20 6.44
N ILE A 65 12.69 1.46 6.74
CA ILE A 65 11.31 1.95 6.71
C ILE A 65 10.89 2.42 8.09
N ASP A 66 10.29 3.61 8.11
CA ASP A 66 9.71 4.23 9.29
C ASP A 66 8.34 4.84 8.92
N PRO A 67 7.23 4.17 9.24
CA PRO A 67 5.90 4.65 8.91
C PRO A 67 5.51 5.94 9.63
N ILE A 68 6.15 6.24 10.77
CA ILE A 68 5.89 7.50 11.50
C ILE A 68 6.45 8.69 10.72
N LYS A 69 7.65 8.54 10.16
CA LYS A 69 8.22 9.57 9.28
C LYS A 69 7.37 9.78 8.04
N GLU A 70 6.85 8.71 7.46
CA GLU A 70 5.95 8.77 6.30
C GLU A 70 4.65 9.53 6.63
N LEU A 71 4.02 9.24 7.77
CA LEU A 71 2.83 9.96 8.24
C LEU A 71 3.10 11.45 8.45
N ASN A 72 4.23 11.78 9.07
CA ASN A 72 4.62 13.17 9.32
C ASN A 72 4.91 13.91 8.01
N TRP A 73 5.58 13.25 7.06
CA TRP A 73 5.81 13.80 5.73
C TRP A 73 4.50 14.07 4.99
N ALA A 74 3.59 13.10 4.92
CA ALA A 74 2.30 13.28 4.29
C ALA A 74 1.54 14.46 4.89
N LYS A 75 1.50 14.57 6.22
CA LYS A 75 0.89 15.69 6.93
C LYS A 75 1.54 17.02 6.58
N SER A 76 2.86 17.08 6.44
CA SER A 76 3.60 18.32 6.12
C SER A 76 3.26 18.89 4.75
N ILE A 77 2.87 18.05 3.78
CA ILE A 77 2.44 18.46 2.44
C ILE A 77 0.91 18.59 2.32
N GLY A 78 0.17 18.49 3.42
CA GLY A 78 -1.29 18.55 3.43
C GLY A 78 -1.98 17.31 2.87
N ALA A 79 -1.25 16.19 2.72
CA ALA A 79 -1.82 14.91 2.31
C ALA A 79 -2.33 14.13 3.52
N ARG A 80 -3.38 13.33 3.29
CA ARG A 80 -3.93 12.38 4.27
C ARG A 80 -3.68 10.96 3.78
N ILE A 81 -3.25 10.10 4.68
CA ILE A 81 -3.11 8.67 4.42
C ILE A 81 -4.36 7.96 4.95
N TYR A 82 -5.00 7.18 4.09
CA TYR A 82 -6.08 6.27 4.45
C TYR A 82 -5.59 4.84 4.35
N THR A 83 -5.86 4.04 5.35
CA THR A 83 -5.61 2.60 5.32
C THR A 83 -6.92 1.85 5.18
N ALA A 84 -6.87 0.62 4.67
CA ALA A 84 -8.05 -0.22 4.54
C ALA A 84 -8.76 -0.50 5.89
N TYR A 85 -8.11 -0.19 7.02
CA TYR A 85 -8.68 -0.29 8.37
C TYR A 85 -9.41 0.97 8.83
N ASN A 86 -9.22 2.12 8.14
CA ASN A 86 -9.91 3.34 8.53
C ASN A 86 -11.42 3.26 8.24
N PRO A 87 -12.27 3.76 9.14
CA PRO A 87 -13.72 3.81 8.91
C PRO A 87 -14.11 4.64 7.68
N ASP A 88 -13.37 5.71 7.41
CA ASP A 88 -13.55 6.63 6.30
C ASP A 88 -12.78 6.25 5.02
N TYR A 89 -12.20 5.04 4.98
CA TYR A 89 -11.63 4.49 3.75
C TYR A 89 -12.72 4.33 2.69
N PRO A 90 -12.45 4.72 1.42
CA PRO A 90 -13.46 4.70 0.35
C PRO A 90 -14.12 3.34 0.15
N LYS A 91 -15.44 3.28 0.32
CA LYS A 91 -16.19 2.02 0.25
C LYS A 91 -16.08 1.32 -1.11
N TYR A 92 -16.02 2.11 -2.20
CA TYR A 92 -15.88 1.59 -3.55
C TYR A 92 -14.54 0.89 -3.79
N LEU A 93 -13.48 1.24 -3.04
CA LEU A 93 -12.19 0.56 -3.13
C LEU A 93 -12.15 -0.74 -2.31
N LYS A 94 -13.01 -0.89 -1.30
CA LYS A 94 -13.12 -2.13 -0.52
C LYS A 94 -13.64 -3.31 -1.34
N GLY A 95 -14.31 -3.04 -2.47
CA GLY A 95 -14.80 -4.06 -3.40
C GLY A 95 -13.74 -4.60 -4.37
N LEU A 96 -12.56 -4.02 -4.41
CA LEU A 96 -11.47 -4.47 -5.28
C LEU A 96 -10.78 -5.71 -4.72
N GLN A 97 -10.20 -6.53 -5.62
CA GLN A 97 -9.40 -7.71 -5.27
C GLN A 97 -8.05 -7.64 -6.00
N PRO A 98 -6.94 -7.47 -5.31
CA PRO A 98 -6.80 -7.16 -3.87
C PRO A 98 -7.23 -5.72 -3.53
N VAL A 99 -7.67 -5.51 -2.29
CA VAL A 99 -7.99 -4.16 -1.79
C VAL A 99 -6.69 -3.35 -1.70
N PRO A 100 -6.63 -2.12 -2.25
CA PRO A 100 -5.47 -1.23 -2.02
C PRO A 100 -5.29 -0.98 -0.51
N PRO A 101 -4.16 -1.38 0.09
CA PRO A 101 -4.03 -1.34 1.54
C PRO A 101 -3.90 0.10 2.08
N VAL A 102 -3.32 0.99 1.28
CA VAL A 102 -3.03 2.38 1.66
C VAL A 102 -3.28 3.30 0.48
N ILE A 103 -3.88 4.46 0.74
CA ILE A 103 -4.12 5.53 -0.24
C ILE A 103 -3.59 6.84 0.33
N TYR A 104 -2.90 7.59 -0.51
CA TYR A 104 -2.49 8.96 -0.26
C TYR A 104 -3.47 9.90 -0.96
N CYS A 105 -4.05 10.82 -0.21
CA CYS A 105 -5.00 11.79 -0.72
C CYS A 105 -4.52 13.20 -0.45
N LEU A 106 -4.34 13.98 -1.51
CA LEU A 106 -4.15 15.42 -1.44
C LEU A 106 -5.49 16.08 -1.76
N GLY A 107 -6.07 16.78 -0.78
CA GLY A 107 -7.40 17.35 -0.90
C GLY A 107 -8.49 16.46 -0.31
N ARG A 108 -9.65 16.39 -0.97
CA ARG A 108 -10.82 15.63 -0.52
C ARG A 108 -11.09 14.41 -1.39
N LEU A 109 -11.39 13.29 -0.75
CA LEU A 109 -11.98 12.15 -1.45
C LEU A 109 -13.46 12.44 -1.72
N PRO A 110 -13.92 12.32 -2.99
CA PRO A 110 -15.33 12.47 -3.30
C PRO A 110 -16.16 11.35 -2.65
N SER A 111 -17.37 11.70 -2.20
CA SER A 111 -18.34 10.72 -1.66
C SER A 111 -19.22 10.11 -2.75
N ASP A 112 -19.28 10.77 -3.90
CA ASP A 112 -20.18 10.44 -4.98
C ASP A 112 -19.54 9.57 -6.06
N LEU A 113 -20.39 8.99 -6.91
CA LEU A 113 -19.96 8.24 -8.08
C LEU A 113 -19.16 9.15 -9.03
N GLY A 114 -17.98 8.71 -9.39
CA GLY A 114 -17.12 9.38 -10.35
C GLY A 114 -17.13 8.69 -11.71
N ILE A 115 -16.61 9.40 -12.71
CA ILE A 115 -16.31 8.84 -14.03
C ILE A 115 -14.84 8.52 -14.08
N ALA A 116 -14.49 7.31 -14.51
CA ALA A 116 -13.09 6.91 -14.70
C ALA A 116 -12.59 7.40 -16.06
N ILE A 117 -11.51 8.20 -16.06
CA ILE A 117 -10.78 8.57 -17.27
C ILE A 117 -9.51 7.73 -17.29
N VAL A 118 -9.39 6.84 -18.28
CA VAL A 118 -8.27 5.92 -18.40
C VAL A 118 -7.53 6.10 -19.71
N GLY A 119 -6.23 5.84 -19.72
CA GLY A 119 -5.42 5.99 -20.92
C GLY A 119 -4.00 5.48 -20.77
N THR A 120 -3.24 5.59 -21.86
CA THR A 120 -1.83 5.22 -21.89
C THR A 120 -0.95 6.19 -21.10
N ARG A 121 0.19 5.69 -20.59
CA ARG A 121 1.20 6.52 -19.90
C ARG A 121 1.90 7.54 -20.83
N LYS A 122 1.87 7.31 -22.14
CA LYS A 122 2.42 8.21 -23.18
C LYS A 122 1.30 8.59 -24.17
N PRO A 123 0.39 9.49 -23.78
CA PRO A 123 -0.73 9.87 -24.64
C PRO A 123 -0.26 10.77 -25.79
N THR A 124 -1.03 10.77 -26.88
CA THR A 124 -0.91 11.78 -27.93
C THR A 124 -1.32 13.16 -27.41
N ALA A 125 -0.92 14.22 -28.10
CA ALA A 125 -1.34 15.60 -27.75
C ALA A 125 -2.87 15.75 -27.75
N SER A 126 -3.56 15.09 -28.67
CA SER A 126 -5.03 15.05 -28.73
C SER A 126 -5.65 14.31 -27.51
N GLY A 127 -5.14 13.10 -27.18
CA GLY A 127 -5.62 12.34 -26.03
C GLY A 127 -5.43 13.08 -24.71
N ARG A 128 -4.31 13.83 -24.56
CA ARG A 128 -4.07 14.67 -23.40
C ARG A 128 -5.09 15.80 -23.29
N ARG A 129 -5.40 16.49 -24.39
CA ARG A 129 -6.43 17.54 -24.43
C ARG A 129 -7.79 17.00 -24.03
N GLN A 130 -8.23 15.90 -24.65
CA GLN A 130 -9.53 15.28 -24.34
C GLN A 130 -9.68 14.85 -22.87
N ALA A 131 -8.60 14.54 -22.19
CA ALA A 131 -8.65 14.20 -20.77
C ALA A 131 -8.73 15.43 -19.86
N TYR A 132 -8.37 16.63 -20.36
CA TYR A 132 -8.45 17.90 -19.63
C TYR A 132 -9.79 18.61 -19.80
N ASP A 133 -10.44 18.45 -20.93
CA ASP A 133 -11.73 19.06 -21.27
C ASP A 133 -12.92 18.24 -20.70
#